data_c6ae0867c9bf36fb060096fb6c8fda2a
#
_entry.id   c6ae0867c9bf36fb060096fb6c8fda2a
#
_cell.length_a   1.000
_cell.length_b   1.000
_cell.length_c   1.000
_cell.angle_alpha   90.00
_cell.angle_beta   90.00
_cell.angle_gamma   90.00
#
_symmetry.space_group_name_H-M   'P 1'
#
loop_
_entity.id
_entity.type
_entity.pdbx_description
1 polymer ?
#
loop_
_entity_poly.entity_id
_entity_poly.type
_entity_poly.pdbx_seq_one_letter_code
_entity_poly.pdbx_strand_id
1 'polypeptide(L)'
;MVRSERQNKEVAVRNIRIGVVEDDPASCQLVLDYLNRYQQENDEQFTVSVFDDGARIVEKYTPVYDILLLDIEMSEMDGMAAARRIRERDDKVVIVFITAAPQYAISGYEVRALSYLLKPLPWFAFSQELKKSIDMVRRNGDDSMLIETSNGQMRLNLADILYLESIRHTIVIHTLEGKLSINGTLKDMEAKLADHHFFRSNSCYLVNLKHVTGVADQDCVMSNGGQLRVSRPRKKAFLAALTDYI
;
A
#
# COMPACT_ATOMS: atom_id res chain seq x y z
N MET A 1 -37.20 13.22 23.65
CA MET A 1 -37.19 12.03 22.79
C MET A 1 -36.29 12.37 21.60
N VAL A 2 -34.96 12.21 21.78
CA VAL A 2 -33.94 12.56 20.78
C VAL A 2 -33.41 11.26 20.23
N ARG A 3 -33.80 10.92 18.99
CA ARG A 3 -33.26 9.77 18.26
C ARG A 3 -31.83 10.09 17.84
N SER A 4 -30.89 9.36 18.41
CA SER A 4 -29.50 9.26 17.98
C SER A 4 -29.46 8.56 16.63
N GLU A 5 -29.28 9.31 15.55
CA GLU A 5 -28.88 8.78 14.26
C GLU A 5 -27.38 8.45 14.33
N ARG A 6 -27.11 7.19 14.62
CA ARG A 6 -25.80 6.61 14.35
C ARG A 6 -25.68 6.52 12.81
N GLN A 7 -25.01 7.48 12.21
CA GLN A 7 -24.56 7.35 10.84
C GLN A 7 -23.62 6.12 10.76
N ASN A 8 -24.14 5.07 10.17
CA ASN A 8 -23.37 3.91 9.75
C ASN A 8 -22.42 4.43 8.64
N LYS A 9 -21.15 4.67 8.99
CA LYS A 9 -20.10 4.85 8.00
C LYS A 9 -19.98 3.49 7.32
N GLU A 10 -20.58 3.31 6.16
CA GLU A 10 -20.21 2.23 5.24
C GLU A 10 -18.72 2.37 4.96
N VAL A 11 -17.94 1.54 5.64
CA VAL A 11 -16.53 1.36 5.30
C VAL A 11 -16.55 0.70 3.93
N ALA A 12 -16.21 1.45 2.89
CA ALA A 12 -16.10 0.91 1.55
C ALA A 12 -15.14 -0.30 1.60
N VAL A 13 -15.68 -1.50 1.33
CA VAL A 13 -14.88 -2.72 1.30
C VAL A 13 -13.81 -2.55 0.25
N ARG A 14 -12.55 -2.44 0.69
CA ARG A 14 -11.42 -2.26 -0.20
C ARG A 14 -11.18 -3.54 -0.98
N ASN A 15 -11.25 -3.47 -2.31
CA ASN A 15 -10.90 -4.59 -3.18
C ASN A 15 -9.40 -4.88 -3.11
N ILE A 16 -9.03 -6.07 -2.65
CA ILE A 16 -7.64 -6.52 -2.48
C ILE A 16 -7.20 -7.24 -3.76
N ARG A 17 -6.07 -6.82 -4.33
CA ARG A 17 -5.51 -7.41 -5.54
C ARG A 17 -4.50 -8.50 -5.18
N ILE A 18 -4.80 -9.73 -5.58
CA ILE A 18 -4.01 -10.92 -5.27
C ILE A 18 -3.41 -11.50 -6.55
N GLY A 19 -2.09 -11.69 -6.58
CA GLY A 19 -1.41 -12.50 -7.60
C GLY A 19 -1.20 -13.92 -7.07
N VAL A 20 -1.63 -14.93 -7.83
CA VAL A 20 -1.36 -16.34 -7.57
C VAL A 20 -0.37 -16.83 -8.61
N VAL A 21 0.77 -17.37 -8.19
CA VAL A 21 1.81 -17.88 -9.08
C VAL A 21 2.06 -19.35 -8.75
N GLU A 22 1.62 -20.23 -9.63
CA GLU A 22 1.54 -21.68 -9.41
C GLU A 22 1.49 -22.41 -10.76
N ASP A 23 2.40 -23.32 -11.02
CA ASP A 23 2.47 -24.06 -12.29
C ASP A 23 1.66 -25.37 -12.29
N ASP A 24 1.32 -25.91 -11.08
CA ASP A 24 0.41 -27.07 -10.98
C ASP A 24 -1.05 -26.61 -11.00
N PRO A 25 -1.84 -27.00 -12.04
CA PRO A 25 -3.22 -26.58 -12.15
C PRO A 25 -4.12 -27.01 -10.98
N ALA A 26 -3.84 -28.15 -10.35
CA ALA A 26 -4.65 -28.66 -9.23
C ALA A 26 -4.39 -27.81 -7.96
N SER A 27 -3.15 -27.50 -7.68
CA SER A 27 -2.75 -26.60 -6.58
C SER A 27 -3.30 -25.19 -6.79
N CYS A 28 -3.20 -24.67 -8.03
CA CYS A 28 -3.75 -23.36 -8.39
C CYS A 28 -5.25 -23.32 -8.14
N GLN A 29 -6.01 -24.31 -8.63
CA GLN A 29 -7.46 -24.37 -8.43
C GLN A 29 -7.83 -24.44 -6.94
N LEU A 30 -7.11 -25.21 -6.14
CA LEU A 30 -7.33 -25.28 -4.70
C LEU A 30 -7.17 -23.90 -4.02
N VAL A 31 -6.13 -23.14 -4.39
CA VAL A 31 -5.91 -21.77 -3.88
C VAL A 31 -7.07 -20.85 -4.29
N LEU A 32 -7.51 -20.91 -5.54
CA LEU A 32 -8.66 -20.14 -6.04
C LEU A 32 -9.96 -20.47 -5.31
N ASP A 33 -10.23 -21.76 -5.06
CA ASP A 33 -11.40 -22.20 -4.30
C ASP A 33 -11.36 -21.69 -2.85
N TYR A 34 -10.17 -21.69 -2.24
CA TYR A 34 -9.98 -21.14 -0.90
C TYR A 34 -10.16 -19.61 -0.85
N LEU A 35 -9.68 -18.87 -1.85
CA LEU A 35 -9.91 -17.43 -1.95
C LEU A 35 -11.39 -17.12 -2.10
N ASN A 36 -12.12 -17.85 -2.96
CA ASN A 36 -13.55 -17.69 -3.14
C ASN A 36 -14.33 -17.99 -1.85
N ARG A 37 -13.98 -19.09 -1.18
CA ARG A 37 -14.56 -19.44 0.11
C ARG A 37 -14.34 -18.35 1.16
N TYR A 38 -13.12 -17.82 1.24
CA TYR A 38 -12.78 -16.77 2.19
C TYR A 38 -13.59 -15.48 1.95
N GLN A 39 -13.77 -15.07 0.69
CA GLN A 39 -14.61 -13.92 0.32
C GLN A 39 -16.04 -14.09 0.84
N GLN A 40 -16.62 -15.29 0.64
CA GLN A 40 -18.01 -15.58 1.06
C GLN A 40 -18.17 -15.60 2.58
N GLU A 41 -17.16 -16.14 3.31
CA GLU A 41 -17.23 -16.27 4.77
C GLU A 41 -16.92 -14.95 5.51
N ASN A 42 -16.22 -13.97 4.88
CA ASN A 42 -15.68 -12.80 5.56
C ASN A 42 -16.08 -11.44 4.94
N ASP A 43 -17.02 -11.43 3.97
CA ASP A 43 -17.47 -10.22 3.25
C ASP A 43 -16.29 -9.42 2.65
N GLU A 44 -15.32 -10.14 2.09
CA GLU A 44 -14.15 -9.55 1.43
C GLU A 44 -14.33 -9.52 -0.09
N GLN A 45 -13.58 -8.63 -0.77
CA GLN A 45 -13.55 -8.56 -2.23
C GLN A 45 -12.12 -8.68 -2.75
N PHE A 46 -11.89 -9.65 -3.63
CA PHE A 46 -10.59 -9.89 -4.25
C PHE A 46 -10.65 -9.73 -5.77
N THR A 47 -9.62 -9.13 -6.34
CA THR A 47 -9.31 -9.24 -7.77
C THR A 47 -8.08 -10.15 -7.89
N VAL A 48 -8.27 -11.34 -8.46
CA VAL A 48 -7.22 -12.36 -8.56
C VAL A 48 -6.65 -12.40 -9.97
N SER A 49 -5.32 -12.36 -10.08
CA SER A 49 -4.58 -12.63 -11.32
C SER A 49 -3.76 -13.91 -11.13
N VAL A 50 -3.77 -14.79 -12.12
CA VAL A 50 -3.07 -16.08 -12.08
C VAL A 50 -1.90 -16.07 -13.05
N PHE A 51 -0.78 -16.63 -12.64
CA PHE A 51 0.44 -16.82 -13.42
C PHE A 51 0.91 -18.27 -13.25
N ASP A 52 1.33 -18.87 -14.33
CA ASP A 52 1.79 -20.25 -14.39
C ASP A 52 3.30 -20.41 -14.15
N ASP A 53 4.03 -19.30 -13.93
CA ASP A 53 5.47 -19.30 -13.67
C ASP A 53 5.95 -17.96 -13.09
N GLY A 54 7.05 -18.00 -12.34
CA GLY A 54 7.70 -16.80 -11.79
C GLY A 54 8.18 -15.83 -12.86
N ALA A 55 8.60 -16.32 -14.02
CA ALA A 55 9.01 -15.48 -15.14
C ALA A 55 7.86 -14.62 -15.67
N ARG A 56 6.64 -15.17 -15.72
CA ARG A 56 5.44 -14.48 -16.24
C ARG A 56 5.05 -13.28 -15.39
N ILE A 57 5.06 -13.43 -14.07
CA ILE A 57 4.74 -12.30 -13.20
C ILE A 57 5.86 -11.25 -13.24
N VAL A 58 7.13 -11.64 -13.24
CA VAL A 58 8.27 -10.70 -13.23
C VAL A 58 8.35 -9.88 -14.50
N GLU A 59 8.11 -10.48 -15.69
CA GLU A 59 8.14 -9.80 -16.99
C GLU A 59 7.21 -8.59 -17.03
N LYS A 60 6.00 -8.72 -16.49
CA LYS A 60 4.94 -7.70 -16.55
C LYS A 60 4.64 -7.09 -15.17
N TYR A 61 5.55 -7.25 -14.20
CA TYR A 61 5.31 -6.79 -12.86
C TYR A 61 5.16 -5.28 -12.80
N THR A 62 4.02 -4.87 -12.26
CA THR A 62 3.75 -3.50 -11.82
C THR A 62 3.31 -3.55 -10.36
N PRO A 63 3.63 -2.55 -9.50
CA PRO A 63 3.29 -2.56 -8.08
C PRO A 63 1.80 -2.26 -7.84
N VAL A 64 0.95 -3.13 -8.38
CA VAL A 64 -0.52 -3.05 -8.25
C VAL A 64 -1.09 -4.13 -7.34
N TYR A 65 -0.33 -5.17 -7.02
CA TYR A 65 -0.76 -6.26 -6.14
C TYR A 65 -0.60 -5.87 -4.68
N ASP A 66 -1.56 -6.29 -3.87
CA ASP A 66 -1.51 -6.17 -2.42
C ASP A 66 -0.88 -7.41 -1.77
N ILE A 67 -1.20 -8.60 -2.31
CA ILE A 67 -0.73 -9.90 -1.83
C ILE A 67 -0.26 -10.73 -3.02
N LEU A 68 0.85 -11.45 -2.86
CA LEU A 68 1.32 -12.49 -3.77
C LEU A 68 1.36 -13.83 -3.04
N LEU A 69 0.68 -14.83 -3.62
CA LEU A 69 0.74 -16.22 -3.22
C LEU A 69 1.60 -16.95 -4.24
N LEU A 70 2.81 -17.38 -3.84
CA LEU A 70 3.85 -17.89 -4.74
C LEU A 70 4.19 -19.35 -4.39
N ASP A 71 4.13 -20.25 -5.36
CA ASP A 71 4.92 -21.47 -5.24
C ASP A 71 6.41 -21.17 -5.45
N ILE A 72 7.27 -21.98 -4.87
CA ILE A 72 8.72 -21.90 -5.07
C ILE A 72 9.16 -22.80 -6.21
N GLU A 73 8.64 -24.02 -6.28
CA GLU A 73 9.06 -25.02 -7.26
C GLU A 73 8.29 -24.85 -8.59
N MET A 74 8.86 -24.06 -9.50
CA MET A 74 8.33 -23.83 -10.84
C MET A 74 9.41 -24.00 -11.90
N SER A 75 9.01 -24.19 -13.16
CA SER A 75 9.88 -24.71 -14.22
C SER A 75 10.87 -23.70 -14.80
N GLU A 76 10.46 -22.45 -15.13
CA GLU A 76 11.32 -21.45 -15.79
C GLU A 76 12.02 -20.56 -14.76
N MET A 77 11.28 -20.05 -13.78
CA MET A 77 11.80 -19.23 -12.69
C MET A 77 11.15 -19.62 -11.38
N ASP A 78 11.97 -20.05 -10.42
CA ASP A 78 11.49 -20.37 -9.07
C ASP A 78 10.92 -19.15 -8.34
N GLY A 79 10.00 -19.40 -7.39
CA GLY A 79 9.31 -18.35 -6.65
C GLY A 79 10.24 -17.48 -5.81
N MET A 80 11.37 -17.99 -5.34
CA MET A 80 12.36 -17.21 -4.59
C MET A 80 13.07 -16.20 -5.50
N ALA A 81 13.46 -16.61 -6.70
CA ALA A 81 14.07 -15.74 -7.71
C ALA A 81 13.06 -14.67 -8.16
N ALA A 82 11.80 -15.07 -8.37
CA ALA A 82 10.72 -14.13 -8.69
C ALA A 82 10.52 -13.11 -7.56
N ALA A 83 10.43 -13.56 -6.31
CA ALA A 83 10.26 -12.68 -5.16
C ALA A 83 11.42 -11.68 -5.00
N ARG A 84 12.68 -12.07 -5.22
CA ARG A 84 13.84 -11.16 -5.19
C ARG A 84 13.70 -10.05 -6.24
N ARG A 85 13.36 -10.39 -7.49
CA ARG A 85 13.18 -9.41 -8.57
C ARG A 85 11.99 -8.48 -8.33
N ILE A 86 10.91 -9.01 -7.72
CA ILE A 86 9.75 -8.20 -7.34
C ILE A 86 10.15 -7.21 -6.24
N ARG A 87 10.93 -7.62 -5.25
CA ARG A 87 11.40 -6.74 -4.17
C ARG A 87 12.28 -5.59 -4.65
N GLU A 88 12.98 -5.71 -5.77
CA GLU A 88 13.72 -4.61 -6.40
C GLU A 88 12.81 -3.47 -6.87
N ARG A 89 11.51 -3.77 -7.11
CA ARG A 89 10.51 -2.82 -7.65
C ARG A 89 9.39 -2.50 -6.67
N ASP A 90 9.13 -3.40 -5.72
CA ASP A 90 8.03 -3.29 -4.76
C ASP A 90 8.44 -3.95 -3.43
N ASP A 91 8.77 -3.11 -2.46
CA ASP A 91 9.16 -3.52 -1.12
C ASP A 91 7.95 -3.78 -0.19
N LYS A 92 6.72 -3.46 -0.64
CA LYS A 92 5.51 -3.43 0.19
C LYS A 92 4.52 -4.54 -0.07
N VAL A 93 4.51 -5.11 -1.27
CA VAL A 93 3.60 -6.22 -1.57
C VAL A 93 3.79 -7.34 -0.53
N VAL A 94 2.71 -7.84 0.03
CA VAL A 94 2.77 -8.96 0.98
C VAL A 94 3.04 -10.24 0.20
N ILE A 95 4.14 -10.93 0.51
CA ILE A 95 4.50 -12.22 -0.12
C ILE A 95 4.25 -13.35 0.87
N VAL A 96 3.50 -14.36 0.42
CA VAL A 96 3.28 -15.63 1.12
C VAL A 96 3.67 -16.75 0.19
N PHE A 97 4.57 -17.62 0.63
CA PHE A 97 4.93 -18.82 -0.11
C PHE A 97 3.99 -19.98 0.21
N ILE A 98 3.57 -20.73 -0.81
CA ILE A 98 2.74 -21.95 -0.72
C ILE A 98 3.45 -23.02 -1.52
N THR A 99 4.17 -23.95 -0.87
CA THR A 99 5.07 -24.84 -1.58
C THR A 99 5.25 -26.19 -0.89
N ALA A 100 5.74 -27.20 -1.63
CA ALA A 100 6.13 -28.50 -1.07
C ALA A 100 7.56 -28.52 -0.52
N ALA A 101 8.34 -27.45 -0.68
CA ALA A 101 9.78 -27.38 -0.44
C ALA A 101 10.16 -26.75 0.93
N PRO A 102 10.18 -27.49 2.07
CA PRO A 102 10.39 -26.94 3.40
C PRO A 102 11.77 -26.32 3.60
N GLN A 103 12.77 -26.72 2.82
CA GLN A 103 14.15 -26.25 2.91
C GLN A 103 14.33 -24.75 2.63
N TYR A 104 13.37 -24.11 1.94
CA TYR A 104 13.44 -22.69 1.60
C TYR A 104 12.81 -21.76 2.67
N ALA A 105 12.27 -22.31 3.75
CA ALA A 105 11.61 -21.50 4.79
C ALA A 105 12.56 -20.44 5.40
N ILE A 106 13.86 -20.74 5.56
CA ILE A 106 14.85 -19.80 6.06
C ILE A 106 15.14 -18.70 5.02
N SER A 107 15.21 -19.05 3.74
CA SER A 107 15.48 -18.09 2.66
C SER A 107 14.34 -17.09 2.43
N GLY A 108 13.12 -17.39 2.91
CA GLY A 108 11.99 -16.46 2.86
C GLY A 108 12.25 -15.13 3.61
N TYR A 109 13.13 -15.12 4.60
CA TYR A 109 13.53 -13.89 5.30
C TYR A 109 14.28 -12.91 4.37
N GLU A 110 15.04 -13.38 3.39
CA GLU A 110 15.80 -12.53 2.45
C GLU A 110 14.86 -11.63 1.63
N VAL A 111 13.67 -12.15 1.28
CA VAL A 111 12.66 -11.43 0.52
C VAL A 111 11.57 -10.82 1.39
N ARG A 112 11.77 -10.83 2.72
CA ARG A 112 10.78 -10.32 3.68
C ARG A 112 9.38 -10.89 3.42
N ALA A 113 9.31 -12.20 3.16
CA ALA A 113 8.03 -12.90 3.07
C ALA A 113 7.32 -12.85 4.41
N LEU A 114 6.00 -12.63 4.38
CA LEU A 114 5.19 -12.63 5.60
C LEU A 114 5.11 -14.03 6.19
N SER A 115 4.98 -15.03 5.32
CA SER A 115 4.70 -16.39 5.75
C SER A 115 5.09 -17.44 4.71
N TYR A 116 5.10 -18.69 5.20
CA TYR A 116 5.46 -19.86 4.45
C TYR A 116 4.48 -21.00 4.80
N LEU A 117 3.68 -21.42 3.83
CA LEU A 117 2.70 -22.49 3.96
C LEU A 117 3.16 -23.74 3.22
N LEU A 118 3.12 -24.89 3.90
CA LEU A 118 3.51 -26.16 3.29
C LEU A 118 2.31 -26.85 2.64
N LYS A 119 2.52 -27.41 1.44
CA LYS A 119 1.62 -28.37 0.80
C LYS A 119 1.76 -29.76 1.47
N PRO A 120 0.66 -30.51 1.68
CA PRO A 120 -0.71 -30.22 1.32
C PRO A 120 -1.31 -29.08 2.15
N LEU A 121 -1.98 -28.11 1.50
CA LEU A 121 -2.45 -26.87 2.09
C LEU A 121 -3.79 -27.05 2.82
N PRO A 122 -3.85 -27.05 4.19
CA PRO A 122 -5.10 -27.14 4.91
C PRO A 122 -5.84 -25.78 4.87
N TRP A 123 -7.16 -25.83 4.73
CA TRP A 123 -8.02 -24.63 4.80
C TRP A 123 -7.73 -23.75 6.02
N PHE A 124 -7.62 -24.37 7.21
CA PHE A 124 -7.37 -23.62 8.44
C PHE A 124 -6.07 -22.79 8.39
N ALA A 125 -4.97 -23.41 7.94
CA ALA A 125 -3.68 -22.72 7.84
C ALA A 125 -3.75 -21.58 6.81
N PHE A 126 -4.34 -21.84 5.63
CA PHE A 126 -4.55 -20.85 4.58
C PHE A 126 -5.38 -19.65 5.06
N SER A 127 -6.54 -19.91 5.66
CA SER A 127 -7.47 -18.85 6.09
C SER A 127 -6.86 -17.94 7.18
N GLN A 128 -6.11 -18.50 8.11
CA GLN A 128 -5.41 -17.73 9.15
C GLN A 128 -4.31 -16.83 8.53
N GLU A 129 -3.57 -17.36 7.58
CA GLU A 129 -2.48 -16.60 6.95
C GLU A 129 -3.01 -15.54 5.99
N LEU A 130 -4.08 -15.85 5.26
CA LEU A 130 -4.76 -14.86 4.42
C LEU A 130 -5.30 -13.70 5.27
N LYS A 131 -5.88 -13.99 6.44
CA LYS A 131 -6.32 -12.96 7.38
C LYS A 131 -5.16 -12.06 7.82
N LYS A 132 -4.03 -12.62 8.22
CA LYS A 132 -2.83 -11.82 8.61
C LYS A 132 -2.32 -10.98 7.43
N SER A 133 -2.34 -11.55 6.21
CA SER A 133 -1.96 -10.84 4.99
C SER A 133 -2.87 -9.64 4.73
N ILE A 134 -4.19 -9.82 4.85
CA ILE A 134 -5.18 -8.76 4.72
C ILE A 134 -5.00 -7.68 5.79
N ASP A 135 -4.80 -8.07 7.04
CA ASP A 135 -4.54 -7.14 8.13
C ASP A 135 -3.26 -6.31 7.89
N MET A 136 -2.21 -6.92 7.33
CA MET A 136 -0.99 -6.22 6.96
C MET A 136 -1.22 -5.26 5.78
N VAL A 137 -1.93 -5.70 4.74
CA VAL A 137 -2.33 -4.85 3.60
C VAL A 137 -3.13 -3.64 4.08
N ARG A 138 -4.05 -3.84 5.03
CA ARG A 138 -4.86 -2.75 5.61
C ARG A 138 -3.99 -1.77 6.37
N ARG A 139 -3.09 -2.24 7.24
CA ARG A 139 -2.14 -1.38 7.95
C ARG A 139 -1.23 -0.62 6.98
N ASN A 140 -0.71 -1.29 5.94
CA ASN A 140 0.10 -0.65 4.90
C ASN A 140 -0.74 0.23 3.96
N GLY A 141 -2.01 -0.05 3.81
CA GLY A 141 -2.94 0.59 2.89
C GLY A 141 -3.53 1.89 3.40
N ASP A 142 -3.67 2.04 4.70
CA ASP A 142 -4.00 3.31 5.33
C ASP A 142 -2.90 4.35 5.08
N ASP A 143 -1.68 3.89 4.75
CA ASP A 143 -0.52 4.72 4.44
C ASP A 143 -0.23 4.88 2.94
N SER A 144 -1.12 4.52 2.02
CA SER A 144 -0.91 4.68 0.58
C SER A 144 -2.14 5.20 -0.17
N MET A 145 -1.89 5.92 -1.27
CA MET A 145 -2.94 6.39 -2.16
C MET A 145 -2.66 6.00 -3.61
N LEU A 146 -3.73 5.73 -4.38
CA LEU A 146 -3.65 5.59 -5.82
C LEU A 146 -3.76 6.98 -6.45
N ILE A 147 -2.82 7.30 -7.34
CA ILE A 147 -2.82 8.52 -8.15
C ILE A 147 -2.88 8.16 -9.62
N GLU A 148 -3.58 8.99 -10.39
CA GLU A 148 -3.58 8.91 -11.85
C GLU A 148 -2.51 9.84 -12.39
N THR A 149 -1.57 9.27 -13.14
CA THR A 149 -0.50 10.00 -13.82
C THR A 149 -0.66 9.88 -15.35
N SER A 150 0.09 10.65 -16.11
CA SER A 150 0.14 10.52 -17.58
C SER A 150 0.53 9.11 -18.06
N ASN A 151 1.19 8.32 -17.23
CA ASN A 151 1.69 6.99 -17.53
C ASN A 151 0.82 5.86 -16.95
N GLY A 152 -0.38 6.19 -16.42
CA GLY A 152 -1.30 5.23 -15.82
C GLY A 152 -1.48 5.44 -14.30
N GLN A 153 -2.07 4.46 -13.65
CA GLN A 153 -2.26 4.48 -12.20
C GLN A 153 -0.99 4.06 -11.47
N MET A 154 -0.65 4.80 -10.41
CA MET A 154 0.51 4.54 -9.56
C MET A 154 0.07 4.53 -8.09
N ARG A 155 0.59 3.59 -7.33
CA ARG A 155 0.42 3.56 -5.87
C ARG A 155 1.54 4.34 -5.22
N LEU A 156 1.19 5.34 -4.42
CA LEU A 156 2.12 6.20 -3.71
C LEU A 156 1.96 6.03 -2.21
N ASN A 157 3.06 5.72 -1.53
CA ASN A 157 3.07 5.67 -0.07
C ASN A 157 2.99 7.08 0.51
N LEU A 158 2.06 7.28 1.42
CA LEU A 158 1.90 8.57 2.08
C LEU A 158 3.14 8.95 2.93
N ALA A 159 3.83 7.95 3.46
CA ALA A 159 5.07 8.16 4.21
C ALA A 159 6.22 8.72 3.35
N ASP A 160 6.19 8.52 2.03
CA ASP A 160 7.21 9.02 1.11
C ASP A 160 6.86 10.43 0.59
N ILE A 161 5.65 10.91 0.83
CA ILE A 161 5.23 12.27 0.43
C ILE A 161 5.73 13.27 1.47
N LEU A 162 6.54 14.22 1.01
CA LEU A 162 7.00 15.34 1.81
C LEU A 162 5.91 16.41 1.95
N TYR A 163 5.38 16.85 0.82
CA TYR A 163 4.30 17.82 0.74
C TYR A 163 3.68 17.84 -0.65
N LEU A 164 2.49 18.41 -0.77
CA LEU A 164 1.81 18.69 -2.03
C LEU A 164 1.80 20.19 -2.26
N GLU A 165 2.07 20.59 -3.51
CA GLU A 165 2.09 21.97 -3.95
C GLU A 165 1.05 22.20 -5.03
N SER A 166 0.22 23.22 -4.88
CA SER A 166 -0.73 23.64 -5.92
C SER A 166 -0.09 24.70 -6.82
N ILE A 167 0.08 24.34 -8.09
CA ILE A 167 0.58 25.25 -9.12
C ILE A 167 -0.50 25.40 -10.19
N ARG A 168 -1.19 26.53 -10.21
CA ARG A 168 -2.36 26.80 -11.10
C ARG A 168 -3.46 25.73 -10.90
N HIS A 169 -3.64 24.79 -11.84
CA HIS A 169 -4.62 23.70 -11.79
C HIS A 169 -3.99 22.32 -11.63
N THR A 170 -2.72 22.26 -11.30
CA THR A 170 -1.93 21.03 -11.14
C THR A 170 -1.50 20.92 -9.70
N ILE A 171 -1.56 19.71 -9.17
CA ILE A 171 -0.95 19.34 -7.89
C ILE A 171 0.38 18.68 -8.18
N VAL A 172 1.46 19.24 -7.67
CA VAL A 172 2.79 18.65 -7.66
C VAL A 172 3.01 17.96 -6.32
N ILE A 173 3.17 16.65 -6.33
CA ILE A 173 3.47 15.83 -5.16
C ILE A 173 4.99 15.72 -5.07
N HIS A 174 5.56 16.27 -4.00
CA HIS A 174 7.00 16.18 -3.71
C HIS A 174 7.22 14.97 -2.81
N THR A 175 8.04 14.02 -3.26
CA THR A 175 8.35 12.78 -2.55
C THR A 175 9.84 12.68 -2.23
N LEU A 176 10.23 11.66 -1.46
CA LEU A 176 11.63 11.34 -1.19
C LEU A 176 12.42 11.00 -2.47
N GLU A 177 11.76 10.44 -3.49
CA GLU A 177 12.39 9.99 -4.73
C GLU A 177 12.29 11.03 -5.87
N GLY A 178 11.44 12.07 -5.74
CA GLY A 178 11.28 13.06 -6.79
C GLY A 178 9.92 13.77 -6.76
N LYS A 179 9.44 14.19 -7.94
CA LYS A 179 8.21 14.95 -8.07
C LYS A 179 7.26 14.28 -9.05
N LEU A 180 5.99 14.25 -8.71
CA LEU A 180 4.91 13.73 -9.54
C LEU A 180 3.88 14.83 -9.74
N SER A 181 3.28 14.89 -10.92
CA SER A 181 2.23 15.89 -11.24
C SER A 181 0.91 15.17 -11.52
N ILE A 182 -0.16 15.64 -10.88
CA ILE A 182 -1.51 15.14 -11.08
C ILE A 182 -2.49 16.30 -11.30
N ASN A 183 -3.59 16.03 -11.99
CA ASN A 183 -4.70 16.98 -12.08
C ASN A 183 -5.54 16.92 -10.80
N GLY A 184 -5.96 18.06 -10.29
CA GLY A 184 -6.80 18.11 -9.10
C GLY A 184 -6.68 19.40 -8.32
N THR A 185 -7.31 19.45 -7.16
CA THR A 185 -7.25 20.60 -6.26
C THR A 185 -6.61 20.20 -4.91
N LEU A 186 -5.97 21.18 -4.28
CA LEU A 186 -5.39 20.95 -2.95
C LEU A 186 -6.49 20.69 -1.90
N LYS A 187 -7.71 21.17 -2.14
CA LYS A 187 -8.87 20.92 -1.27
C LYS A 187 -9.29 19.43 -1.30
N ASP A 188 -9.31 18.84 -2.50
CA ASP A 188 -9.65 17.42 -2.64
C ASP A 188 -8.58 16.53 -2.01
N MET A 189 -7.29 16.92 -2.15
CA MET A 189 -6.19 16.22 -1.53
C MET A 189 -6.20 16.37 0.00
N GLU A 190 -6.53 17.55 0.52
CA GLU A 190 -6.71 17.79 1.96
C GLU A 190 -7.80 16.89 2.54
N ALA A 191 -8.92 16.71 1.83
CA ALA A 191 -10.00 15.81 2.26
C ALA A 191 -9.60 14.34 2.22
N LYS A 192 -8.87 13.91 1.16
CA LYS A 192 -8.37 12.53 1.04
C LYS A 192 -7.31 12.16 2.08
N LEU A 193 -6.54 13.14 2.56
CA LEU A 193 -5.41 12.96 3.46
C LEU A 193 -5.71 13.44 4.89
N ALA A 194 -6.98 13.70 5.21
CA ALA A 194 -7.39 14.26 6.51
C ALA A 194 -6.94 13.42 7.71
N ASP A 195 -6.97 12.08 7.59
CA ASP A 195 -6.65 11.13 8.65
C ASP A 195 -5.17 10.68 8.64
N HIS A 196 -4.32 11.31 7.78
CA HIS A 196 -2.93 10.86 7.54
C HIS A 196 -1.86 11.90 7.91
N HIS A 197 -2.17 12.75 8.89
CA HIS A 197 -1.22 13.75 9.42
C HIS A 197 -0.70 14.76 8.40
N PHE A 198 -1.52 15.08 7.38
CA PHE A 198 -1.25 16.18 6.48
C PHE A 198 -1.94 17.46 6.96
N PHE A 199 -1.21 18.57 6.93
CA PHE A 199 -1.73 19.86 7.35
C PHE A 199 -1.55 20.91 6.25
N ARG A 200 -2.60 21.63 5.92
CA ARG A 200 -2.56 22.73 4.94
C ARG A 200 -1.89 23.96 5.55
N SER A 201 -0.63 24.21 5.24
CA SER A 201 0.16 25.31 5.80
C SER A 201 -0.24 26.68 5.25
N ASN A 202 -0.67 26.73 3.97
CA ASN A 202 -1.18 27.96 3.31
C ASN A 202 -2.09 27.61 2.12
N SER A 203 -2.35 28.58 1.22
CA SER A 203 -3.19 28.36 0.04
C SER A 203 -2.58 27.38 -0.97
N CYS A 204 -1.24 27.23 -0.99
CA CYS A 204 -0.50 26.48 -2.01
C CYS A 204 0.09 25.16 -1.50
N TYR A 205 0.25 24.96 -0.18
CA TYR A 205 0.93 23.80 0.36
C TYR A 205 0.09 22.97 1.33
N LEU A 206 0.11 21.64 1.15
CA LEU A 206 -0.38 20.64 2.08
C LEU A 206 0.84 19.81 2.53
N VAL A 207 1.21 19.92 3.81
CA VAL A 207 2.49 19.46 4.36
C VAL A 207 2.27 18.17 5.15
N ASN A 208 3.10 17.16 4.94
CA ASN A 208 3.13 15.97 5.78
C ASN A 208 3.91 16.27 7.06
N LEU A 209 3.24 16.24 8.20
CA LEU A 209 3.83 16.57 9.50
C LEU A 209 4.98 15.63 9.89
N LYS A 210 4.95 14.39 9.40
CA LYS A 210 6.04 13.41 9.58
C LYS A 210 7.40 13.91 9.10
N HIS A 211 7.41 14.75 8.07
CA HIS A 211 8.62 15.27 7.44
C HIS A 211 8.97 16.70 7.87
N VAL A 212 8.27 17.25 8.85
CA VAL A 212 8.64 18.55 9.43
C VAL A 212 9.72 18.34 10.49
N THR A 213 10.90 18.91 10.25
CA THR A 213 12.04 18.84 11.16
C THR A 213 12.18 20.06 12.06
N GLY A 214 11.48 21.14 11.73
CA GLY A 214 11.49 22.36 12.54
C GLY A 214 10.53 23.42 12.01
N VAL A 215 10.29 24.43 12.84
CA VAL A 215 9.51 25.61 12.48
C VAL A 215 10.28 26.84 12.90
N ALA A 216 10.64 27.70 11.94
CA ALA A 216 11.33 28.95 12.15
C ALA A 216 10.49 30.12 11.61
N ASP A 217 10.23 31.12 12.42
CA ASP A 217 9.41 32.28 12.09
C ASP A 217 8.05 31.91 11.46
N GLN A 218 7.90 32.03 10.16
CA GLN A 218 6.67 31.72 9.41
C GLN A 218 6.87 30.56 8.43
N ASP A 219 7.95 29.81 8.55
CA ASP A 219 8.28 28.72 7.65
C ASP A 219 8.47 27.41 8.43
N CYS A 220 8.00 26.30 7.88
CA CYS A 220 8.36 24.97 8.36
C CYS A 220 9.51 24.41 7.51
N VAL A 221 10.45 23.76 8.17
CA VAL A 221 11.60 23.11 7.56
C VAL A 221 11.28 21.64 7.35
N MET A 222 11.45 21.18 6.11
CA MET A 222 11.19 19.80 5.72
C MET A 222 12.45 18.94 5.85
N SER A 223 12.32 17.62 5.97
CA SER A 223 13.42 16.66 6.08
C SER A 223 14.42 16.70 4.90
N ASN A 224 13.99 17.19 3.73
CA ASN A 224 14.86 17.43 2.58
C ASN A 224 15.53 18.81 2.58
N GLY A 225 15.41 19.60 3.65
CA GLY A 225 15.93 20.96 3.77
C GLY A 225 15.07 22.05 3.14
N GLY A 226 13.95 21.69 2.50
CA GLY A 226 13.01 22.66 1.91
C GLY A 226 12.32 23.50 3.01
N GLN A 227 12.08 24.78 2.71
CA GLN A 227 11.35 25.69 3.59
C GLN A 227 10.01 26.04 2.97
N LEU A 228 8.93 25.80 3.69
CA LEU A 228 7.57 26.02 3.22
C LEU A 228 6.84 27.02 4.12
N ARG A 229 6.22 28.00 3.49
CA ARG A 229 5.49 29.05 4.21
C ARG A 229 4.32 28.51 5.00
N VAL A 230 4.19 28.89 6.26
CA VAL A 230 3.01 28.72 7.09
C VAL A 230 2.31 30.09 7.23
N SER A 231 1.09 30.20 6.72
CA SER A 231 0.36 31.48 6.78
C SER A 231 0.03 31.86 8.23
N ARG A 232 0.05 33.16 8.51
CA ARG A 232 -0.21 33.70 9.87
C ARG A 232 -1.49 33.13 10.50
N PRO A 233 -2.65 33.09 9.78
CA PRO A 233 -3.88 32.55 10.35
C PRO A 233 -3.81 31.07 10.72
N ARG A 234 -2.96 30.29 10.02
CA ARG A 234 -2.84 28.83 10.22
C ARG A 234 -1.74 28.44 11.19
N LYS A 235 -0.84 29.36 11.57
CA LYS A 235 0.33 29.05 12.38
C LYS A 235 0.00 28.38 13.71
N LYS A 236 -1.00 28.90 14.43
CA LYS A 236 -1.41 28.33 15.74
C LYS A 236 -1.91 26.89 15.58
N ALA A 237 -2.80 26.65 14.61
CA ALA A 237 -3.35 25.33 14.33
C ALA A 237 -2.28 24.35 13.79
N PHE A 238 -1.33 24.85 12.98
CA PHE A 238 -0.19 24.04 12.48
C PHE A 238 0.71 23.55 13.63
N LEU A 239 1.06 24.45 14.56
CA LEU A 239 1.88 24.09 15.72
C LEU A 239 1.15 23.11 16.65
N ALA A 240 -0.16 23.29 16.87
CA ALA A 240 -0.95 22.34 17.64
C ALA A 240 -0.95 20.96 16.97
N ALA A 241 -1.25 20.87 15.67
CA ALA A 241 -1.24 19.62 14.92
C ALA A 241 0.15 18.93 14.92
N LEU A 242 1.24 19.70 14.88
CA LEU A 242 2.59 19.18 14.98
C LEU A 242 2.90 18.63 16.37
N THR A 243 2.42 19.29 17.42
CA THR A 243 2.58 18.83 18.82
C THR A 243 1.78 17.56 19.08
N ASP A 244 0.55 17.47 18.53
CA ASP A 244 -0.31 16.28 18.67
C ASP A 244 0.24 15.07 17.87
N TYR A 245 1.11 15.33 16.86
CA TYR A 245 1.74 14.30 16.05
C TYR A 245 2.97 13.67 16.73
N ILE A 246 3.74 14.42 17.55
CA ILE A 246 4.96 13.99 18.25
C ILE A 246 4.61 13.24 19.53
#